data_964e036f9915e2a3a75fe23c30c3eaea
#
_entry.id   964e036f9915e2a3a75fe23c30c3eaea
#
_cell.length_a   1.000
_cell.length_b   1.000
_cell.length_c   1.000
_cell.angle_alpha   90.00
_cell.angle_beta   90.00
_cell.angle_gamma   90.00
#
_symmetry.space_group_name_H-M   'P 1'
#
loop_
_entity.id
_entity.type
_entity.pdbx_description
1 polymer ?
#
loop_
_entity_poly.entity_id
_entity_poly.type
_entity_poly.pdbx_seq_one_letter_code
_entity_poly.pdbx_strand_id
1 'polypeptide(L)'
;MVSIIIFLAAILLFIGLFTNTINTAIVYEQHQGTATRCSDLLDSMLLNPGSPSSWGQSDVAPSSFGVQDPEFTEYQLSAFSLMRLAASTGDLVEYDKTSNTLYTSVTNGAGAVLLTPNAQALNYSTALQLLGINGTYGFQLSLTPDVTVTVKQADSNPPLGFSVSATGAGFPFAGASISYCLIIVTLGQTQAQYPSYKILNGTALANQQGAASIVFPTVTQPNPIYAFIAYTHLDGIVGVGYTASAPTTDPTVVPIAQDMKTDSVALANSYDLNNSGSAGYPLKYNVTFVISTQDYQLSELSLGSASSPGLVGTVTSGVSNPVPIVSLPASAPGILIVTYQQSATLGGVVMMPWGTSSLAFPVNFGGDPSRQSWVATDLRQVMIGDVAYQAKLSLWSTKPIGVTGL
;
A
#
# COMPACT_ATOMS: atom_id res chain seq x y z
N MET A 1 -53.17 25.96 -47.95
CA MET A 1 -52.44 24.72 -47.58
C MET A 1 -50.95 24.95 -47.21
N VAL A 2 -50.18 25.65 -48.00
CA VAL A 2 -48.73 25.91 -47.76
C VAL A 2 -48.48 26.59 -46.38
N SER A 3 -49.33 27.56 -46.00
CA SER A 3 -49.15 28.28 -44.72
C SER A 3 -49.35 27.40 -43.50
N ILE A 4 -50.24 26.39 -43.55
CA ILE A 4 -50.47 25.45 -42.42
C ILE A 4 -49.25 24.48 -42.30
N ILE A 5 -48.66 24.08 -43.41
CA ILE A 5 -47.49 23.19 -43.39
C ILE A 5 -46.28 23.90 -42.79
N ILE A 6 -46.06 25.18 -43.15
CA ILE A 6 -44.99 26.03 -42.57
C ILE A 6 -45.20 26.22 -41.09
N PHE A 7 -46.43 26.49 -40.63
CA PHE A 7 -46.75 26.64 -39.23
C PHE A 7 -46.54 25.37 -38.42
N LEU A 8 -46.96 24.19 -38.93
CA LEU A 8 -46.71 22.90 -38.32
C LEU A 8 -45.22 22.59 -38.23
N ALA A 9 -44.44 22.86 -39.29
CA ALA A 9 -43.01 22.64 -39.31
C ALA A 9 -42.32 23.55 -38.27
N ALA A 10 -42.75 24.82 -38.13
CA ALA A 10 -42.22 25.74 -37.12
C ALA A 10 -42.50 25.24 -35.67
N ILE A 11 -43.72 24.75 -35.41
CA ILE A 11 -44.09 24.16 -34.12
C ILE A 11 -43.23 22.92 -33.80
N LEU A 12 -43.07 21.99 -34.74
CA LEU A 12 -42.23 20.82 -34.54
C LEU A 12 -40.78 21.17 -34.26
N LEU A 13 -40.25 22.17 -34.97
CA LEU A 13 -38.91 22.66 -34.76
C LEU A 13 -38.76 23.30 -33.37
N PHE A 14 -39.75 24.11 -32.94
CA PHE A 14 -39.78 24.70 -31.61
C PHE A 14 -39.86 23.64 -30.51
N ILE A 15 -40.72 22.62 -30.64
CA ILE A 15 -40.80 21.49 -29.72
C ILE A 15 -39.48 20.74 -29.65
N GLY A 16 -38.84 20.49 -30.80
CA GLY A 16 -37.53 19.79 -30.86
C GLY A 16 -36.45 20.59 -30.13
N LEU A 17 -36.37 21.91 -30.37
CA LEU A 17 -35.40 22.76 -29.68
C LEU A 17 -35.70 22.86 -28.17
N PHE A 18 -36.94 22.98 -27.78
CA PHE A 18 -37.32 23.03 -26.37
C PHE A 18 -37.01 21.72 -25.65
N THR A 19 -37.32 20.58 -26.24
CA THR A 19 -37.00 19.25 -25.72
C THR A 19 -35.49 19.06 -25.57
N ASN A 20 -34.72 19.48 -26.56
CA ASN A 20 -33.24 19.41 -26.49
C ASN A 20 -32.67 20.30 -25.36
N THR A 21 -33.23 21.51 -25.19
CA THR A 21 -32.80 22.42 -24.13
C THR A 21 -33.12 21.85 -22.74
N ILE A 22 -34.30 21.26 -22.55
CA ILE A 22 -34.68 20.62 -21.29
C ILE A 22 -33.76 19.42 -21.02
N ASN A 23 -33.52 18.54 -22.01
CA ASN A 23 -32.65 17.41 -21.86
C ASN A 23 -31.21 17.83 -21.48
N THR A 24 -30.70 18.87 -22.10
CA THR A 24 -29.37 19.41 -21.78
C THR A 24 -29.33 19.95 -20.35
N ALA A 25 -30.38 20.67 -19.91
CA ALA A 25 -30.47 21.18 -18.55
C ALA A 25 -30.53 20.05 -17.51
N ILE A 26 -31.32 18.99 -17.77
CA ILE A 26 -31.40 17.81 -16.89
C ILE A 26 -30.07 17.12 -16.79
N VAL A 27 -29.35 16.89 -17.90
CA VAL A 27 -28.04 16.29 -17.93
C VAL A 27 -27.03 17.15 -17.15
N TYR A 28 -27.07 18.47 -17.32
CA TYR A 28 -26.19 19.37 -16.58
C TYR A 28 -26.44 19.30 -15.06
N GLU A 29 -27.71 19.32 -14.64
CA GLU A 29 -28.08 19.20 -13.23
C GLU A 29 -27.65 17.87 -12.63
N GLN A 30 -27.81 16.78 -13.36
CA GLN A 30 -27.34 15.46 -12.94
C GLN A 30 -25.81 15.42 -12.80
N HIS A 31 -25.07 16.03 -13.73
CA HIS A 31 -23.62 16.12 -13.65
C HIS A 31 -23.18 16.94 -12.43
N GLN A 32 -23.81 18.09 -12.20
CA GLN A 32 -23.53 18.93 -11.04
C GLN A 32 -23.86 18.20 -9.73
N GLY A 33 -25.01 17.54 -9.65
CA GLY A 33 -25.38 16.73 -8.48
C GLY A 33 -24.39 15.58 -8.20
N THR A 34 -23.91 14.92 -9.25
CA THR A 34 -22.90 13.86 -9.10
C THR A 34 -21.54 14.43 -8.69
N ALA A 35 -21.15 15.61 -9.19
CA ALA A 35 -19.90 16.27 -8.79
C ALA A 35 -19.94 16.69 -7.31
N THR A 36 -21.05 17.28 -6.83
CA THR A 36 -21.24 17.60 -5.41
C THR A 36 -21.17 16.34 -4.56
N ARG A 37 -21.87 15.28 -4.98
CA ARG A 37 -21.84 14.00 -4.28
C ARG A 37 -20.44 13.37 -4.23
N CYS A 38 -19.65 13.53 -5.29
CA CYS A 38 -18.26 13.08 -5.34
C CYS A 38 -17.42 13.76 -4.25
N SER A 39 -17.54 15.09 -4.11
CA SER A 39 -16.85 15.87 -3.09
C SER A 39 -17.26 15.45 -1.67
N ASP A 40 -18.56 15.36 -1.41
CA ASP A 40 -19.09 14.95 -0.10
C ASP A 40 -18.63 13.55 0.29
N LEU A 41 -18.62 12.61 -0.66
CA LEU A 41 -18.14 11.25 -0.44
C LEU A 41 -16.64 11.20 -0.16
N LEU A 42 -15.85 11.95 -0.91
CA LEU A 42 -14.41 12.03 -0.70
C LEU A 42 -14.11 12.55 0.71
N ASP A 43 -14.72 13.66 1.11
CA ASP A 43 -14.52 14.20 2.45
C ASP A 43 -15.02 13.22 3.54
N SER A 44 -16.15 12.56 3.33
CA SER A 44 -16.66 11.53 4.24
C SER A 44 -15.70 10.35 4.40
N MET A 45 -15.04 9.93 3.32
CA MET A 45 -14.05 8.84 3.37
C MET A 45 -12.75 9.26 4.08
N LEU A 46 -12.29 10.49 3.82
CA LEU A 46 -10.98 10.96 4.28
C LEU A 46 -11.01 11.52 5.71
N LEU A 47 -12.16 12.04 6.17
CA LEU A 47 -12.34 12.66 7.49
C LEU A 47 -13.05 11.74 8.50
N ASN A 48 -13.27 10.49 8.15
CA ASN A 48 -13.91 9.50 9.02
C ASN A 48 -12.99 8.27 9.14
N PRO A 49 -12.69 7.81 10.35
CA PRO A 49 -11.89 6.59 10.54
C PRO A 49 -12.66 5.30 10.21
N GLY A 50 -13.98 5.39 10.01
CA GLY A 50 -14.84 4.21 9.91
C GLY A 50 -15.25 3.65 11.26
N SER A 51 -15.94 2.52 11.28
CA SER A 51 -16.38 1.88 12.53
C SER A 51 -16.20 0.35 12.45
N PRO A 52 -15.53 -0.29 13.41
CA PRO A 52 -14.74 0.35 14.49
C PRO A 52 -13.59 1.19 13.92
N SER A 53 -13.12 2.18 14.64
CA SER A 53 -12.05 3.08 14.16
C SER A 53 -10.74 2.35 13.83
N SER A 54 -10.50 1.19 14.43
CA SER A 54 -9.36 0.31 14.18
C SER A 54 -9.63 -0.79 13.14
N TRP A 55 -10.63 -0.63 12.28
CA TRP A 55 -11.01 -1.68 11.32
C TRP A 55 -9.87 -2.09 10.38
N GLY A 56 -8.95 -1.18 10.07
CA GLY A 56 -7.76 -1.48 9.27
C GLY A 56 -6.79 -2.46 9.94
N GLN A 57 -6.80 -2.52 11.27
CA GLN A 57 -5.88 -3.29 12.11
C GLN A 57 -6.51 -4.58 12.65
N SER A 58 -7.77 -4.85 12.36
CA SER A 58 -8.50 -5.99 12.88
C SER A 58 -9.09 -6.85 11.76
N ASP A 59 -9.46 -8.07 12.08
CA ASP A 59 -10.18 -8.99 11.20
C ASP A 59 -11.66 -8.63 11.03
N VAL A 60 -12.15 -7.67 11.82
CA VAL A 60 -13.56 -7.26 11.81
C VAL A 60 -13.90 -6.51 10.53
N ALA A 61 -15.03 -6.89 9.91
CA ALA A 61 -15.56 -6.11 8.81
C ALA A 61 -16.08 -4.76 9.33
N PRO A 62 -15.74 -3.64 8.66
CA PRO A 62 -16.24 -2.34 9.08
C PRO A 62 -17.76 -2.24 8.93
N SER A 63 -18.41 -1.53 9.85
CA SER A 63 -19.84 -1.18 9.77
C SER A 63 -20.07 0.21 9.17
N SER A 64 -19.04 1.05 9.08
CA SER A 64 -19.01 2.28 8.28
C SER A 64 -17.64 2.42 7.61
N PHE A 65 -17.63 3.05 6.43
CA PHE A 65 -16.42 3.22 5.63
C PHE A 65 -15.76 4.57 5.90
N GLY A 66 -14.47 4.55 6.12
CA GLY A 66 -13.60 5.70 6.27
C GLY A 66 -12.16 5.25 6.41
N VAL A 67 -11.21 6.10 6.04
CA VAL A 67 -9.77 5.76 6.00
C VAL A 67 -8.90 6.72 6.81
N GLN A 68 -9.51 7.64 7.56
CA GLN A 68 -8.78 8.52 8.46
C GLN A 68 -8.05 7.70 9.53
N ASP A 69 -6.88 8.17 9.93
CA ASP A 69 -6.19 7.62 11.08
C ASP A 69 -6.94 8.04 12.35
N PRO A 70 -7.32 7.11 13.25
CA PRO A 70 -8.10 7.42 14.44
C PRO A 70 -7.34 8.24 15.49
N GLU A 71 -6.00 8.26 15.43
CA GLU A 71 -5.15 8.98 16.37
C GLU A 71 -4.87 10.43 15.93
N PHE A 72 -5.16 10.75 14.67
CA PHE A 72 -4.89 12.05 14.08
C PHE A 72 -6.16 12.74 13.61
N THR A 73 -6.06 14.04 13.41
CA THR A 73 -7.13 14.86 12.86
C THR A 73 -6.82 15.25 11.40
N GLU A 74 -7.84 15.71 10.70
CA GLU A 74 -7.77 16.18 9.32
C GLU A 74 -7.39 15.07 8.33
N TYR A 75 -6.70 15.37 7.26
CA TYR A 75 -6.42 14.45 6.16
C TYR A 75 -5.24 13.49 6.40
N GLN A 76 -5.03 13.08 7.66
CA GLN A 76 -4.09 11.99 7.97
C GLN A 76 -4.79 10.65 7.82
N LEU A 77 -4.25 9.77 6.99
CA LEU A 77 -4.86 8.48 6.66
C LEU A 77 -4.18 7.32 7.38
N SER A 78 -4.99 6.33 7.73
CA SER A 78 -4.51 5.09 8.32
C SER A 78 -3.84 4.21 7.28
N ALA A 79 -2.55 3.96 7.44
CA ALA A 79 -1.79 3.05 6.58
C ALA A 79 -2.41 1.64 6.57
N PHE A 80 -2.91 1.16 7.70
CA PHE A 80 -3.53 -0.16 7.81
C PHE A 80 -4.86 -0.27 7.05
N SER A 81 -5.72 0.76 7.15
CA SER A 81 -6.98 0.80 6.39
C SER A 81 -6.70 0.79 4.89
N LEU A 82 -5.69 1.55 4.44
CA LEU A 82 -5.27 1.58 3.05
C LEU A 82 -4.69 0.26 2.57
N MET A 83 -3.94 -0.44 3.41
CA MET A 83 -3.45 -1.79 3.10
C MET A 83 -4.60 -2.77 2.86
N ARG A 84 -5.67 -2.71 3.64
CA ARG A 84 -6.87 -3.54 3.42
C ARG A 84 -7.59 -3.21 2.12
N LEU A 85 -7.52 -1.96 1.65
CA LEU A 85 -8.02 -1.59 0.31
C LEU A 85 -7.09 -2.10 -0.79
N ALA A 86 -5.78 -1.93 -0.62
CA ALA A 86 -4.77 -2.41 -1.57
C ALA A 86 -4.77 -3.94 -1.69
N ALA A 87 -5.12 -4.65 -0.63
CA ALA A 87 -5.21 -6.11 -0.60
C ALA A 87 -6.17 -6.68 -1.66
N SER A 88 -7.13 -5.89 -2.14
CA SER A 88 -8.04 -6.31 -3.22
C SER A 88 -7.36 -6.39 -4.59
N THR A 89 -6.17 -5.83 -4.76
CA THR A 89 -5.47 -5.69 -6.05
C THR A 89 -4.20 -6.53 -6.18
N GLY A 90 -3.74 -7.14 -5.07
CA GLY A 90 -2.54 -7.99 -5.06
C GLY A 90 -2.84 -9.47 -5.25
N ASP A 91 -1.78 -10.28 -5.35
CA ASP A 91 -1.90 -11.73 -5.41
C ASP A 91 -2.40 -12.27 -4.06
N LEU A 92 -3.42 -13.12 -4.12
CA LEU A 92 -3.99 -13.75 -2.95
C LEU A 92 -3.08 -14.91 -2.50
N VAL A 93 -2.61 -14.84 -1.27
CA VAL A 93 -1.96 -15.97 -0.61
C VAL A 93 -2.96 -16.58 0.37
N GLU A 94 -3.40 -17.79 0.07
CA GLU A 94 -4.31 -18.52 0.96
C GLU A 94 -3.53 -19.01 2.18
N TYR A 95 -3.94 -18.54 3.33
CA TYR A 95 -3.38 -18.88 4.62
C TYR A 95 -4.37 -19.78 5.37
N ASP A 96 -3.88 -20.92 5.84
CA ASP A 96 -4.59 -21.91 6.65
C ASP A 96 -5.98 -22.32 6.12
N LYS A 97 -6.08 -23.58 5.68
CA LYS A 97 -7.33 -24.17 5.20
C LYS A 97 -8.45 -24.21 6.24
N THR A 98 -8.13 -24.03 7.51
CA THR A 98 -9.10 -24.05 8.62
C THR A 98 -9.63 -22.66 8.97
N SER A 99 -8.87 -21.60 8.72
CA SER A 99 -9.27 -20.22 9.06
C SER A 99 -9.81 -19.41 7.88
N ASN A 100 -9.59 -19.86 6.63
CA ASN A 100 -9.89 -19.11 5.41
C ASN A 100 -9.32 -17.69 5.39
N THR A 101 -8.27 -17.45 6.14
CA THR A 101 -7.63 -16.13 6.19
C THR A 101 -6.80 -15.93 4.95
N LEU A 102 -7.19 -14.97 4.14
CA LEU A 102 -6.48 -14.56 2.94
C LEU A 102 -5.72 -13.28 3.24
N TYR A 103 -4.48 -13.19 2.76
CA TYR A 103 -3.75 -11.94 2.71
C TYR A 103 -3.01 -11.83 1.39
N THR A 104 -2.72 -10.61 1.02
CA THR A 104 -2.04 -10.33 -0.23
C THR A 104 -0.64 -9.80 0.04
N SER A 105 0.32 -10.26 -0.75
CA SER A 105 1.59 -9.59 -0.87
C SER A 105 1.49 -8.51 -1.93
N VAL A 106 1.87 -7.28 -1.62
CA VAL A 106 2.13 -6.28 -2.65
C VAL A 106 3.55 -6.54 -3.14
N THR A 107 3.68 -7.27 -4.24
CA THR A 107 4.96 -7.42 -4.92
C THR A 107 5.15 -6.22 -5.83
N ASN A 108 6.05 -5.35 -5.49
CA ASN A 108 6.43 -4.24 -6.35
C ASN A 108 7.83 -4.46 -6.94
N GLY A 109 8.12 -5.66 -7.37
CA GLY A 109 9.42 -6.04 -7.93
C GLY A 109 10.59 -6.01 -6.93
N ALA A 110 10.32 -5.84 -5.65
CA ALA A 110 11.28 -5.48 -4.61
C ALA A 110 11.08 -6.27 -3.31
N GLY A 111 10.84 -7.55 -3.41
CA GLY A 111 10.48 -8.34 -2.24
C GLY A 111 9.01 -8.15 -1.84
N ALA A 112 8.50 -9.05 -1.02
CA ALA A 112 7.12 -8.97 -0.57
C ALA A 112 6.98 -7.87 0.49
N VAL A 113 6.25 -6.83 0.20
CA VAL A 113 5.66 -5.98 1.21
C VAL A 113 4.39 -6.66 1.65
N LEU A 114 4.40 -7.23 2.85
CA LEU A 114 3.29 -7.99 3.34
C LEU A 114 2.28 -7.07 4.01
N LEU A 115 1.03 -7.30 3.69
CA LEU A 115 -0.09 -6.61 4.30
C LEU A 115 -0.44 -7.27 5.62
N THR A 116 -1.17 -6.51 6.44
CA THR A 116 -1.60 -6.96 7.76
C THR A 116 -2.30 -8.31 7.69
N PRO A 117 -1.85 -9.28 8.47
CA PRO A 117 -2.49 -10.58 8.55
C PRO A 117 -3.88 -10.47 9.20
N ASN A 118 -4.70 -11.47 8.98
CA ASN A 118 -6.10 -11.55 9.46
C ASN A 118 -7.05 -10.47 8.95
N ALA A 119 -6.55 -9.50 8.20
CA ALA A 119 -7.40 -8.47 7.64
C ALA A 119 -7.85 -8.91 6.24
N GLN A 120 -9.03 -9.44 6.12
CA GLN A 120 -9.62 -9.67 4.80
C GLN A 120 -9.64 -8.36 4.01
N ALA A 121 -9.27 -8.43 2.74
CA ALA A 121 -9.44 -7.31 1.83
C ALA A 121 -10.88 -6.81 1.89
N LEU A 122 -11.07 -5.50 1.94
CA LEU A 122 -12.41 -4.94 1.88
C LEU A 122 -12.97 -5.14 0.47
N ASN A 123 -14.08 -5.86 0.37
CA ASN A 123 -14.73 -6.08 -0.91
C ASN A 123 -15.39 -4.77 -1.40
N TYR A 124 -15.26 -4.50 -2.70
CA TYR A 124 -15.85 -3.32 -3.34
C TYR A 124 -17.37 -3.22 -3.15
N SER A 125 -18.10 -4.33 -3.27
CA SER A 125 -19.54 -4.34 -3.04
C SER A 125 -19.92 -3.97 -1.61
N THR A 126 -19.13 -4.38 -0.63
CA THR A 126 -19.31 -3.99 0.77
C THR A 126 -19.07 -2.49 0.94
N ALA A 127 -18.02 -1.94 0.32
CA ALA A 127 -17.74 -0.51 0.37
C ALA A 127 -18.89 0.32 -0.23
N LEU A 128 -19.46 -0.10 -1.37
CA LEU A 128 -20.64 0.55 -1.97
C LEU A 128 -21.84 0.58 -1.01
N GLN A 129 -22.07 -0.52 -0.28
CA GLN A 129 -23.14 -0.60 0.71
C GLN A 129 -22.90 0.34 1.90
N LEU A 130 -21.69 0.32 2.45
CA LEU A 130 -21.30 1.16 3.59
C LEU A 130 -21.37 2.66 3.27
N LEU A 131 -21.10 3.03 2.02
CA LEU A 131 -21.22 4.40 1.52
C LEU A 131 -22.66 4.79 1.13
N GLY A 132 -23.61 3.83 1.15
CA GLY A 132 -25.00 4.07 0.77
C GLY A 132 -25.19 4.44 -0.70
N ILE A 133 -24.30 4.00 -1.59
CA ILE A 133 -24.33 4.32 -3.02
C ILE A 133 -24.55 3.09 -3.92
N ASN A 134 -24.72 1.93 -3.32
CA ASN A 134 -24.92 0.67 -4.04
C ASN A 134 -26.12 0.76 -5.00
N GLY A 135 -25.93 0.31 -6.23
CA GLY A 135 -26.95 0.34 -7.30
C GLY A 135 -27.26 1.72 -7.87
N THR A 136 -26.60 2.79 -7.39
CA THR A 136 -26.79 4.16 -7.90
C THR A 136 -25.52 4.70 -8.51
N TYR A 137 -24.39 4.50 -7.83
CA TYR A 137 -23.09 4.98 -8.27
C TYR A 137 -22.04 3.88 -8.22
N GLY A 138 -21.05 3.97 -9.10
CA GLY A 138 -19.77 3.31 -8.99
C GLY A 138 -18.70 4.33 -8.63
N PHE A 139 -17.63 3.90 -7.97
CA PHE A 139 -16.51 4.78 -7.62
C PHE A 139 -15.16 4.10 -7.76
N GLN A 140 -14.12 4.92 -7.86
CA GLN A 140 -12.73 4.52 -7.69
C GLN A 140 -12.03 5.54 -6.79
N LEU A 141 -11.41 5.07 -5.71
CA LEU A 141 -10.50 5.84 -4.87
C LEU A 141 -9.08 5.50 -5.29
N SER A 142 -8.33 6.52 -5.71
CA SER A 142 -6.90 6.41 -6.06
C SER A 142 -6.08 7.29 -5.14
N LEU A 143 -5.06 6.71 -4.52
CA LEU A 143 -4.10 7.41 -3.69
C LEU A 143 -2.74 7.27 -4.37
N THR A 144 -2.15 8.40 -4.74
CA THR A 144 -0.87 8.45 -5.44
C THR A 144 0.09 9.33 -4.65
N PRO A 145 1.30 8.86 -4.31
CA PRO A 145 2.27 9.71 -3.62
C PRO A 145 2.62 10.93 -4.47
N ASP A 146 2.73 12.11 -3.83
CA ASP A 146 3.08 13.36 -4.50
C ASP A 146 4.51 13.31 -5.06
N VAL A 147 5.39 12.57 -4.39
CA VAL A 147 6.75 12.30 -4.85
C VAL A 147 6.90 10.81 -5.15
N THR A 148 7.20 10.52 -6.38
CA THR A 148 7.55 9.16 -6.82
C THR A 148 9.06 8.98 -6.73
N VAL A 149 9.50 8.05 -5.90
CA VAL A 149 10.90 7.67 -5.76
C VAL A 149 11.12 6.31 -6.38
N THR A 150 11.93 6.25 -7.41
CA THR A 150 12.29 5.01 -8.08
C THR A 150 13.70 4.61 -7.68
N VAL A 151 13.84 3.40 -7.17
CA VAL A 151 15.12 2.79 -6.83
C VAL A 151 15.39 1.64 -7.78
N LYS A 152 16.54 1.68 -8.44
CA LYS A 152 16.99 0.60 -9.34
C LYS A 152 18.41 0.19 -8.96
N GLN A 153 18.68 -1.09 -8.94
CA GLN A 153 20.06 -1.57 -8.88
C GLN A 153 20.78 -1.11 -10.14
N ALA A 154 21.90 -0.41 -9.96
CA ALA A 154 22.62 0.23 -11.08
C ALA A 154 23.36 -0.80 -11.93
N ASP A 155 23.95 -1.83 -11.28
CA ASP A 155 24.66 -2.91 -11.93
C ASP A 155 24.51 -4.20 -11.11
N SER A 156 24.46 -5.34 -11.78
CA SER A 156 24.47 -6.65 -11.13
C SER A 156 25.88 -7.10 -10.70
N ASN A 157 26.91 -6.41 -11.19
CA ASN A 157 28.31 -6.69 -10.84
C ASN A 157 28.75 -5.93 -9.58
N PRO A 158 29.61 -6.51 -8.75
CA PRO A 158 30.21 -5.78 -7.62
C PRO A 158 31.03 -4.58 -8.09
N PRO A 159 31.03 -3.48 -7.30
CA PRO A 159 30.34 -3.27 -6.04
C PRO A 159 28.84 -2.97 -6.22
N LEU A 160 28.04 -3.37 -5.22
CA LEU A 160 26.61 -3.10 -5.23
C LEU A 160 26.34 -1.60 -5.31
N GLY A 161 25.52 -1.22 -6.26
CA GLY A 161 25.14 0.18 -6.49
C GLY A 161 23.66 0.34 -6.80
N PHE A 162 23.13 1.52 -6.47
CA PHE A 162 21.74 1.89 -6.74
C PHE A 162 21.67 3.25 -7.42
N SER A 163 20.75 3.38 -8.35
CA SER A 163 20.29 4.66 -8.88
C SER A 163 18.96 4.98 -8.21
N VAL A 164 18.93 6.09 -7.48
CA VAL A 164 17.71 6.63 -6.88
C VAL A 164 17.29 7.84 -7.69
N SER A 165 16.04 7.89 -8.14
CA SER A 165 15.49 9.04 -8.84
C SER A 165 14.14 9.43 -8.23
N ALA A 166 13.96 10.73 -7.98
CA ALA A 166 12.76 11.30 -7.40
C ALA A 166 12.13 12.33 -8.34
N THR A 167 10.81 12.23 -8.52
CA THR A 167 10.01 13.16 -9.30
C THR A 167 8.77 13.55 -8.53
N GLY A 168 8.44 14.84 -8.50
CA GLY A 168 7.21 15.36 -7.93
C GLY A 168 6.41 16.12 -8.99
N ALA A 169 5.11 15.86 -9.11
CA ALA A 169 4.23 16.46 -10.13
C ALA A 169 4.79 16.37 -11.57
N GLY A 170 5.55 15.33 -11.88
CA GLY A 170 6.18 15.13 -13.19
C GLY A 170 7.51 15.87 -13.41
N PHE A 171 8.01 16.61 -12.42
CA PHE A 171 9.29 17.33 -12.49
C PHE A 171 10.36 16.64 -11.63
N PRO A 172 11.65 16.74 -12.04
CA PRO A 172 12.75 16.24 -11.24
C PRO A 172 12.81 16.92 -9.86
N PHE A 173 13.01 16.13 -8.82
CA PHE A 173 13.18 16.60 -7.44
C PHE A 173 14.62 17.00 -7.20
N ALA A 174 15.06 18.00 -7.95
CA ALA A 174 16.46 18.46 -8.00
C ALA A 174 16.91 19.06 -6.66
N GLY A 175 18.10 18.66 -6.20
CA GLY A 175 18.66 19.14 -4.94
C GLY A 175 18.03 18.51 -3.69
N ALA A 176 17.12 17.56 -3.84
CA ALA A 176 16.56 16.83 -2.71
C ALA A 176 17.64 16.07 -1.94
N SER A 177 17.54 16.10 -0.63
CA SER A 177 18.36 15.24 0.22
C SER A 177 17.78 13.82 0.19
N ILE A 178 18.67 12.85 0.07
CA ILE A 178 18.32 11.43 0.02
C ILE A 178 18.99 10.74 1.21
N SER A 179 18.18 10.31 2.18
CA SER A 179 18.63 9.49 3.29
C SER A 179 18.32 8.02 2.98
N TYR A 180 19.30 7.14 3.08
CA TYR A 180 19.11 5.75 2.69
C TYR A 180 19.63 4.75 3.72
N CYS A 181 19.02 3.57 3.70
CA CYS A 181 19.37 2.42 4.51
C CYS A 181 19.47 1.18 3.60
N LEU A 182 20.62 0.52 3.62
CA LEU A 182 20.84 -0.75 2.97
C LEU A 182 21.03 -1.85 4.04
N ILE A 183 20.20 -2.86 3.96
CA ILE A 183 20.26 -4.04 4.80
C ILE A 183 20.80 -5.19 3.94
N ILE A 184 21.98 -5.70 4.28
CA ILE A 184 22.62 -6.83 3.60
C ILE A 184 22.44 -8.07 4.46
N VAL A 185 21.91 -9.12 3.88
CA VAL A 185 21.71 -10.41 4.53
C VAL A 185 22.85 -11.35 4.18
N THR A 186 23.42 -11.97 5.19
CA THR A 186 24.40 -13.03 5.03
C THR A 186 23.82 -14.32 5.55
N LEU A 187 23.71 -15.31 4.67
CA LEU A 187 23.21 -16.63 5.03
C LEU A 187 24.25 -17.39 5.86
N GLY A 188 23.78 -18.15 6.83
CA GLY A 188 24.61 -19.06 7.60
C GLY A 188 25.07 -20.24 6.75
N GLN A 189 26.20 -20.83 7.13
CA GLN A 189 26.83 -21.94 6.41
C GLN A 189 26.02 -23.24 6.44
N THR A 190 25.12 -23.37 7.41
CA THR A 190 24.30 -24.56 7.61
C THR A 190 22.84 -24.19 7.81
N GLN A 191 21.95 -25.13 7.53
CA GLN A 191 20.52 -24.98 7.74
C GLN A 191 20.15 -24.71 9.21
N ALA A 192 21.01 -25.10 10.17
CA ALA A 192 20.77 -24.84 11.59
C ALA A 192 21.11 -23.41 12.03
N GLN A 193 21.86 -22.67 11.23
CA GLN A 193 22.25 -21.30 11.52
C GLN A 193 21.17 -20.33 11.10
N TYR A 194 21.19 -19.18 11.74
CA TYR A 194 20.32 -18.06 11.40
C TYR A 194 21.00 -17.13 10.42
N PRO A 195 20.26 -16.46 9.51
CA PRO A 195 20.83 -15.41 8.70
C PRO A 195 21.31 -14.29 9.61
N SER A 196 22.39 -13.66 9.26
CA SER A 196 22.83 -12.41 9.86
C SER A 196 22.60 -11.27 8.89
N TYR A 197 22.52 -10.05 9.40
CA TYR A 197 22.39 -8.88 8.55
C TYR A 197 23.30 -7.76 9.02
N LYS A 198 23.62 -6.85 8.10
CA LYS A 198 24.37 -5.64 8.35
C LYS A 198 23.58 -4.47 7.77
N ILE A 199 23.47 -3.39 8.55
CA ILE A 199 22.83 -2.15 8.14
C ILE A 199 23.89 -1.13 7.76
N LEU A 200 23.72 -0.51 6.59
CA LEU A 200 24.57 0.57 6.07
C LEU A 200 23.67 1.77 5.76
N ASN A 201 23.82 2.83 6.53
CA ASN A 201 23.09 4.07 6.36
C ASN A 201 23.96 5.13 5.70
N GLY A 202 23.31 6.10 5.04
CA GLY A 202 23.99 7.24 4.49
C GLY A 202 23.05 8.27 3.90
N THR A 203 23.64 9.34 3.40
CA THR A 203 22.94 10.44 2.73
C THR A 203 23.59 10.75 1.38
N ALA A 204 22.77 11.23 0.44
CA ALA A 204 23.21 11.70 -0.86
C ALA A 204 22.37 12.92 -1.27
N LEU A 205 22.82 13.68 -2.26
CA LEU A 205 22.06 14.78 -2.85
C LEU A 205 21.65 14.41 -4.27
N ALA A 206 20.40 14.67 -4.61
CA ALA A 206 19.91 14.54 -5.96
C ALA A 206 20.52 15.62 -6.87
N ASN A 207 20.92 15.23 -8.06
CA ASN A 207 21.39 16.15 -9.09
C ASN A 207 20.23 16.94 -9.74
N GLN A 208 20.53 17.71 -10.79
CA GLN A 208 19.52 18.51 -11.51
C GLN A 208 18.40 17.66 -12.17
N GLN A 209 18.67 16.38 -12.40
CA GLN A 209 17.69 15.43 -12.93
C GLN A 209 16.91 14.72 -11.81
N GLY A 210 17.04 15.14 -10.55
CA GLY A 210 16.40 14.50 -9.40
C GLY A 210 16.98 13.13 -9.07
N ALA A 211 18.19 12.81 -9.51
CA ALA A 211 18.79 11.49 -9.39
C ALA A 211 20.10 11.52 -8.59
N ALA A 212 20.37 10.41 -7.88
CA ALA A 212 21.64 10.15 -7.22
C ALA A 212 22.10 8.72 -7.49
N SER A 213 23.42 8.53 -7.57
CA SER A 213 24.06 7.21 -7.62
C SER A 213 24.70 6.92 -6.26
N ILE A 214 24.33 5.79 -5.69
CA ILE A 214 24.79 5.34 -4.38
C ILE A 214 25.51 4.01 -4.57
N VAL A 215 26.78 3.95 -4.15
CA VAL A 215 27.62 2.77 -4.33
C VAL A 215 28.11 2.29 -2.97
N PHE A 216 28.10 1.00 -2.77
CA PHE A 216 28.57 0.32 -1.55
C PHE A 216 29.87 -0.49 -1.85
N PRO A 217 31.03 0.13 -1.78
CA PRO A 217 32.29 -0.52 -2.19
C PRO A 217 32.64 -1.76 -1.37
N THR A 218 32.11 -1.85 -0.16
CA THR A 218 32.33 -2.99 0.75
C THR A 218 31.45 -4.20 0.45
N VAL A 219 30.46 -4.04 -0.44
CA VAL A 219 29.54 -5.15 -0.82
C VAL A 219 30.03 -5.72 -2.16
N THR A 220 30.85 -6.75 -2.07
CA THR A 220 31.51 -7.36 -3.23
C THR A 220 30.99 -8.78 -3.54
N GLN A 221 29.97 -9.23 -2.82
CA GLN A 221 29.36 -10.55 -3.07
C GLN A 221 28.55 -10.50 -4.38
N PRO A 222 28.65 -11.52 -5.23
CA PRO A 222 27.75 -11.65 -6.35
C PRO A 222 26.33 -12.00 -5.86
N ASN A 223 25.32 -11.35 -6.44
CA ASN A 223 23.91 -11.57 -6.10
C ASN A 223 23.61 -11.47 -4.60
N PRO A 224 23.92 -10.34 -3.94
CA PRO A 224 23.64 -10.17 -2.52
C PRO A 224 22.15 -10.18 -2.25
N ILE A 225 21.75 -10.75 -1.11
CA ILE A 225 20.39 -10.59 -0.59
C ILE A 225 20.35 -9.27 0.18
N TYR A 226 19.45 -8.37 -0.21
CA TYR A 226 19.40 -7.06 0.39
C TYR A 226 17.97 -6.47 0.40
N ALA A 227 17.75 -5.53 1.30
CA ALA A 227 16.68 -4.53 1.23
C ALA A 227 17.30 -3.14 1.24
N PHE A 228 16.86 -2.28 0.34
CA PHE A 228 17.29 -0.90 0.25
C PHE A 228 16.08 0.02 0.33
N ILE A 229 16.12 1.00 1.23
CA ILE A 229 15.08 2.00 1.45
C ILE A 229 15.73 3.36 1.32
N ALA A 230 15.09 4.29 0.60
CA ALA A 230 15.54 5.67 0.44
C ALA A 230 14.39 6.64 0.69
N TYR A 231 14.59 7.58 1.58
CA TYR A 231 13.75 8.75 1.78
C TYR A 231 14.34 9.92 1.04
N THR A 232 13.54 10.60 0.24
CA THR A 232 13.91 11.85 -0.41
C THR A 232 13.13 12.99 0.23
N HIS A 233 13.76 14.08 0.57
CA HIS A 233 13.08 15.24 1.13
C HIS A 233 13.59 16.55 0.55
N LEU A 234 12.67 17.47 0.29
CA LEU A 234 12.92 18.80 -0.19
C LEU A 234 11.78 19.71 0.28
N ASP A 235 12.12 20.81 0.97
CA ASP A 235 11.16 21.82 1.41
C ASP A 235 9.93 21.25 2.17
N GLY A 236 10.15 20.24 3.00
CA GLY A 236 9.11 19.61 3.80
C GLY A 236 8.27 18.54 3.06
N ILE A 237 8.52 18.32 1.77
CA ILE A 237 7.87 17.26 1.00
C ILE A 237 8.77 16.03 1.01
N VAL A 238 8.17 14.89 1.34
CA VAL A 238 8.85 13.61 1.51
C VAL A 238 8.36 12.60 0.49
N GLY A 239 9.30 11.89 -0.11
CA GLY A 239 9.04 10.69 -0.89
C GLY A 239 9.83 9.51 -0.36
N VAL A 240 9.33 8.31 -0.53
CA VAL A 240 10.05 7.09 -0.17
C VAL A 240 10.06 6.11 -1.33
N GLY A 241 11.18 5.47 -1.53
CA GLY A 241 11.36 4.41 -2.51
C GLY A 241 12.14 3.26 -1.90
N TYR A 242 11.95 2.07 -2.42
CA TYR A 242 12.63 0.89 -1.92
C TYR A 242 12.86 -0.12 -3.03
N THR A 243 13.81 -1.00 -2.80
CA THR A 243 14.04 -2.18 -3.62
C THR A 243 14.62 -3.29 -2.74
N ALA A 244 14.39 -4.53 -3.11
CA ALA A 244 14.99 -5.66 -2.44
C ALA A 244 15.42 -6.70 -3.46
N SER A 245 16.48 -7.42 -3.18
CA SER A 245 16.75 -8.65 -3.88
C SER A 245 15.97 -9.77 -3.18
N ALA A 246 14.88 -10.19 -3.79
CA ALA A 246 14.15 -11.34 -3.31
C ALA A 246 14.56 -12.57 -4.11
N PRO A 247 14.82 -13.71 -3.47
CA PRO A 247 14.84 -14.96 -4.21
C PRO A 247 13.45 -15.15 -4.84
N THR A 248 13.43 -15.52 -6.10
CA THR A 248 12.21 -15.67 -6.91
C THR A 248 11.34 -16.88 -6.55
N THR A 249 11.69 -17.60 -5.48
CA THR A 249 11.04 -18.86 -5.13
C THR A 249 10.61 -18.88 -3.67
N ASP A 250 9.36 -19.28 -3.42
CA ASP A 250 8.90 -19.71 -2.11
C ASP A 250 9.89 -20.73 -1.49
N PRO A 251 10.04 -20.73 -0.18
CA PRO A 251 9.18 -20.13 0.84
C PRO A 251 9.65 -18.77 1.34
N THR A 252 8.70 -17.96 1.80
CA THR A 252 8.95 -16.68 2.47
C THR A 252 8.42 -16.72 3.90
N VAL A 253 8.88 -15.80 4.75
CA VAL A 253 8.23 -15.55 6.03
C VAL A 253 7.07 -14.58 5.81
N VAL A 254 5.94 -14.90 6.39
CA VAL A 254 4.72 -14.12 6.27
C VAL A 254 4.13 -13.80 7.64
N PRO A 255 3.67 -12.59 7.87
CA PRO A 255 2.87 -12.29 9.04
C PRO A 255 1.51 -12.95 8.91
N ILE A 256 1.04 -13.61 9.95
CA ILE A 256 -0.21 -14.37 9.97
C ILE A 256 -1.23 -13.86 10.99
N ALA A 257 -0.80 -13.07 11.95
CA ALA A 257 -1.65 -12.44 12.94
C ALA A 257 -0.98 -11.17 13.46
N GLN A 258 -1.79 -10.20 13.79
CA GLN A 258 -1.38 -8.93 14.35
C GLN A 258 -2.28 -8.61 15.54
N ASP A 259 -1.68 -8.22 16.64
CA ASP A 259 -2.38 -7.69 17.80
C ASP A 259 -1.85 -6.30 18.12
N MET A 260 -2.67 -5.29 17.84
CA MET A 260 -2.32 -3.88 18.10
C MET A 260 -2.36 -3.51 19.57
N LYS A 261 -3.06 -4.29 20.41
CA LYS A 261 -3.08 -4.03 21.86
C LYS A 261 -1.79 -4.45 22.54
N THR A 262 -1.14 -5.45 21.98
CA THR A 262 0.13 -5.98 22.48
C THR A 262 1.31 -5.61 21.59
N ASP A 263 1.09 -4.79 20.55
CA ASP A 263 2.08 -4.42 19.56
C ASP A 263 2.86 -5.65 19.07
N SER A 264 2.15 -6.69 18.64
CA SER A 264 2.77 -7.95 18.26
C SER A 264 2.33 -8.46 16.92
N VAL A 265 3.22 -9.18 16.25
CA VAL A 265 3.01 -9.83 14.95
C VAL A 265 3.41 -11.30 15.05
N ALA A 266 2.51 -12.18 14.67
CA ALA A 266 2.83 -13.59 14.49
C ALA A 266 3.39 -13.82 13.08
N LEU A 267 4.47 -14.58 12.97
CA LEU A 267 5.16 -14.87 11.72
C LEU A 267 5.11 -16.37 11.42
N ALA A 268 4.91 -16.74 10.17
CA ALA A 268 4.96 -18.12 9.75
C ALA A 268 5.69 -18.27 8.41
N ASN A 269 6.05 -19.52 8.11
CA ASN A 269 6.59 -19.91 6.82
C ASN A 269 5.44 -20.13 5.84
N SER A 270 5.48 -19.47 4.69
CA SER A 270 4.44 -19.61 3.64
C SER A 270 4.31 -21.05 3.14
N TYR A 271 5.40 -21.83 3.11
CA TYR A 271 5.39 -23.23 2.71
C TYR A 271 4.60 -24.11 3.69
N ASP A 272 4.80 -23.89 4.99
CA ASP A 272 4.13 -24.65 6.04
C ASP A 272 2.63 -24.36 6.08
N LEU A 273 2.23 -23.17 5.62
CA LEU A 273 0.83 -22.77 5.51
C LEU A 273 0.09 -23.46 4.37
N ASN A 274 0.79 -23.70 3.26
CA ASN A 274 0.20 -24.31 2.06
C ASN A 274 0.22 -25.83 2.07
N ASN A 275 1.15 -26.45 2.79
CA ASN A 275 1.37 -27.90 2.82
C ASN A 275 1.09 -28.48 4.20
N SER A 276 -0.17 -28.63 4.56
CA SER A 276 -0.57 -29.27 5.80
C SER A 276 -0.06 -30.71 5.86
N GLY A 277 0.96 -30.96 6.66
CA GLY A 277 1.39 -32.31 7.04
C GLY A 277 2.75 -32.79 6.55
N SER A 278 3.48 -32.07 5.77
CA SER A 278 4.90 -32.34 5.53
C SER A 278 5.71 -31.59 6.58
N ALA A 279 6.66 -32.26 7.23
CA ALA A 279 7.65 -31.60 8.07
C ALA A 279 8.46 -30.65 7.18
N GLY A 280 7.93 -29.45 6.97
CA GLY A 280 8.49 -28.43 6.10
C GLY A 280 9.90 -28.09 6.56
N TYR A 281 10.71 -27.64 5.65
CA TYR A 281 12.05 -27.17 5.95
C TYR A 281 11.96 -25.98 6.90
N PRO A 282 12.47 -26.08 8.14
CA PRO A 282 12.33 -24.99 9.10
C PRO A 282 13.06 -23.77 8.57
N LEU A 283 12.32 -22.67 8.38
CA LEU A 283 12.92 -21.38 8.12
C LEU A 283 13.56 -20.86 9.41
N LYS A 284 14.79 -20.41 9.30
CA LYS A 284 15.47 -19.63 10.34
C LYS A 284 15.38 -18.16 9.96
N TYR A 285 14.98 -17.31 10.89
CA TYR A 285 14.81 -15.89 10.60
C TYR A 285 15.24 -15.00 11.77
N ASN A 286 15.64 -13.79 11.43
CA ASN A 286 15.85 -12.67 12.34
C ASN A 286 14.89 -11.55 12.00
N VAL A 287 14.54 -10.81 13.01
CA VAL A 287 13.63 -9.68 12.91
C VAL A 287 14.30 -8.42 13.42
N THR A 288 14.23 -7.38 12.66
CA THR A 288 14.63 -6.04 13.08
C THR A 288 13.56 -5.02 12.73
N PHE A 289 13.57 -3.91 13.43
CA PHE A 289 12.66 -2.81 13.21
C PHE A 289 13.47 -1.57 12.89
N VAL A 290 13.14 -0.92 11.79
CA VAL A 290 13.82 0.30 11.34
C VAL A 290 12.86 1.46 11.50
N ILE A 291 13.29 2.47 12.22
CA ILE A 291 12.54 3.71 12.43
C ILE A 291 13.17 4.85 11.66
N SER A 292 12.34 5.75 11.14
CA SER A 292 12.79 7.03 10.60
C SER A 292 12.93 8.04 11.74
N THR A 293 14.07 8.72 11.81
CA THR A 293 14.26 9.87 12.71
C THR A 293 13.65 11.13 12.10
N GLN A 294 13.63 12.23 12.86
CA GLN A 294 13.14 13.53 12.37
C GLN A 294 13.90 14.05 11.13
N ASP A 295 15.15 13.62 10.95
CA ASP A 295 15.95 13.95 9.77
C ASP A 295 15.86 12.92 8.65
N TYR A 296 14.83 12.05 8.70
CA TYR A 296 14.62 10.93 7.75
C TYR A 296 15.79 9.95 7.66
N GLN A 297 16.67 9.96 8.65
CA GLN A 297 17.69 8.93 8.78
C GLN A 297 17.06 7.67 9.37
N LEU A 298 17.39 6.54 8.78
CA LEU A 298 16.87 5.26 9.23
C LEU A 298 17.81 4.69 10.29
N SER A 299 17.28 4.42 11.47
CA SER A 299 17.99 3.78 12.56
C SER A 299 17.39 2.45 12.90
N GLU A 300 18.25 1.49 13.22
CA GLU A 300 17.82 0.18 13.69
C GLU A 300 17.36 0.28 15.14
N LEU A 301 16.21 -0.33 15.40
CA LEU A 301 15.76 -0.66 16.73
C LEU A 301 15.77 -2.18 16.86
N SER A 302 16.76 -2.70 17.57
CA SER A 302 16.88 -4.15 17.77
C SER A 302 15.66 -4.67 18.54
N LEU A 303 14.94 -5.60 17.95
CA LEU A 303 13.83 -6.29 18.58
C LEU A 303 14.35 -7.52 19.34
N GLY A 304 14.41 -7.42 20.66
CA GLY A 304 14.84 -8.50 21.54
C GLY A 304 16.30 -8.43 21.97
N SER A 305 16.66 -9.26 22.94
CA SER A 305 18.03 -9.34 23.43
C SER A 305 18.94 -9.91 22.32
N ALA A 306 20.05 -9.29 22.09
CA ALA A 306 21.08 -9.72 21.14
C ALA A 306 21.63 -11.15 21.37
N SER A 307 21.22 -11.81 22.42
CA SER A 307 21.64 -13.14 22.82
C SER A 307 20.79 -14.30 22.29
N SER A 308 19.69 -14.01 21.60
CA SER A 308 18.85 -15.06 21.00
C SER A 308 18.66 -14.79 19.52
N PRO A 309 19.61 -15.14 18.68
CA PRO A 309 19.42 -15.03 17.24
C PRO A 309 18.25 -15.92 16.81
N GLY A 310 17.24 -15.33 16.21
CA GLY A 310 16.26 -16.01 15.40
C GLY A 310 14.93 -16.41 16.02
N LEU A 311 14.71 -16.23 17.29
CA LEU A 311 13.40 -16.37 17.92
C LEU A 311 13.14 -15.12 18.73
N VAL A 312 12.72 -14.09 18.06
CA VAL A 312 12.13 -12.94 18.73
C VAL A 312 10.67 -13.29 18.89
N GLY A 313 10.27 -13.80 20.08
CA GLY A 313 8.89 -14.09 20.38
C GLY A 313 8.62 -15.44 21.06
N THR A 314 7.39 -15.61 21.47
CA THR A 314 6.87 -16.83 22.08
C THR A 314 6.10 -17.64 21.02
N VAL A 315 6.14 -18.95 21.21
CA VAL A 315 5.34 -19.88 20.41
C VAL A 315 3.93 -19.93 20.97
N THR A 316 2.91 -19.59 20.18
CA THR A 316 1.53 -19.80 20.61
C THR A 316 1.17 -21.28 20.58
N SER A 317 0.78 -21.81 21.74
CA SER A 317 0.25 -23.17 21.85
C SER A 317 -1.16 -23.25 21.26
N GLY A 318 -1.41 -24.24 20.42
CA GLY A 318 -2.76 -24.51 19.92
C GLY A 318 -2.88 -24.65 18.40
N VAL A 319 -1.87 -24.26 17.67
CA VAL A 319 -1.73 -24.51 16.23
C VAL A 319 -0.83 -25.74 16.05
N SER A 320 -1.14 -26.61 15.12
CA SER A 320 -0.34 -27.82 14.85
C SER A 320 1.14 -27.53 14.48
N ASN A 321 1.44 -26.30 14.07
CA ASN A 321 2.79 -25.76 13.91
C ASN A 321 2.95 -24.51 14.78
N PRO A 322 3.96 -24.47 15.67
CA PRO A 322 4.17 -23.32 16.52
C PRO A 322 4.57 -22.08 15.72
N VAL A 323 3.86 -21.01 15.94
CA VAL A 323 4.04 -19.73 15.26
C VAL A 323 4.73 -18.77 16.21
N PRO A 324 5.90 -18.22 15.87
CA PRO A 324 6.56 -17.23 16.72
C PRO A 324 5.84 -15.89 16.66
N ILE A 325 5.76 -15.25 17.84
CA ILE A 325 5.21 -13.93 18.02
C ILE A 325 6.35 -12.94 18.26
N VAL A 326 6.34 -11.86 17.48
CA VAL A 326 7.31 -10.76 17.60
C VAL A 326 6.61 -9.58 18.26
N SER A 327 7.17 -9.10 19.38
CA SER A 327 6.74 -7.85 19.99
C SER A 327 7.43 -6.67 19.30
N LEU A 328 6.66 -5.67 18.93
CA LEU A 328 7.13 -4.45 18.29
C LEU A 328 7.19 -3.31 19.31
N PRO A 329 7.95 -2.23 19.03
CA PRO A 329 7.92 -1.05 19.87
C PRO A 329 6.53 -0.43 19.86
N ALA A 330 6.01 -0.15 21.05
CA ALA A 330 4.71 0.49 21.20
C ALA A 330 4.65 1.81 20.44
N SER A 331 3.61 1.98 19.63
CA SER A 331 3.26 3.23 18.93
C SER A 331 4.36 3.84 18.04
N ALA A 332 5.43 3.13 17.76
CA ALA A 332 6.50 3.67 16.93
C ALA A 332 6.21 3.41 15.45
N PRO A 333 6.14 4.45 14.61
CA PRO A 333 6.11 4.25 13.17
C PRO A 333 7.44 3.68 12.70
N GLY A 334 7.40 2.68 11.84
CA GLY A 334 8.63 2.06 11.34
C GLY A 334 8.38 0.98 10.31
N ILE A 335 9.42 0.27 9.97
CA ILE A 335 9.38 -0.84 9.03
C ILE A 335 9.91 -2.08 9.73
N LEU A 336 9.07 -3.10 9.84
CA LEU A 336 9.47 -4.41 10.30
C LEU A 336 10.22 -5.12 9.16
N ILE A 337 11.41 -5.59 9.45
CA ILE A 337 12.25 -6.29 8.48
C ILE A 337 12.53 -7.68 9.01
N VAL A 338 12.16 -8.68 8.22
CA VAL A 338 12.40 -10.08 8.53
C VAL A 338 13.39 -10.63 7.53
N THR A 339 14.56 -11.02 8.02
CA THR A 339 15.55 -11.76 7.24
C THR A 339 15.41 -13.23 7.53
N TYR A 340 15.39 -14.07 6.49
CA TYR A 340 15.15 -15.49 6.66
C TYR A 340 16.10 -16.35 5.83
N GLN A 341 16.25 -17.60 6.24
CA GLN A 341 17.11 -18.60 5.61
C GLN A 341 16.46 -19.97 5.65
N GLN A 342 16.44 -20.66 4.53
CA GLN A 342 16.06 -22.06 4.40
C GLN A 342 17.28 -22.99 4.32
N SER A 343 18.32 -22.54 3.64
CA SER A 343 19.57 -23.27 3.45
C SER A 343 20.75 -22.30 3.39
N ALA A 344 21.95 -22.82 3.25
CA ALA A 344 23.15 -22.00 3.07
C ALA A 344 23.11 -21.13 1.78
N THR A 345 22.23 -21.44 0.85
CA THR A 345 22.13 -20.74 -0.44
C THR A 345 20.76 -20.12 -0.71
N LEU A 346 19.76 -20.41 0.13
CA LEU A 346 18.40 -19.96 -0.05
C LEU A 346 17.92 -19.18 1.17
N GLY A 347 17.64 -17.93 0.97
CA GLY A 347 17.12 -17.03 1.97
C GLY A 347 16.64 -15.72 1.34
N GLY A 348 16.12 -14.81 2.15
CA GLY A 348 15.58 -13.57 1.65
C GLY A 348 15.31 -12.55 2.75
N VAL A 349 14.64 -11.49 2.36
CA VAL A 349 14.20 -10.41 3.22
C VAL A 349 12.78 -10.02 2.88
N VAL A 350 12.01 -9.72 3.91
CA VAL A 350 10.64 -9.22 3.82
C VAL A 350 10.54 -7.92 4.61
N MET A 351 9.84 -6.94 4.07
CA MET A 351 9.57 -5.66 4.71
C MET A 351 8.08 -5.51 4.94
N MET A 352 7.70 -5.00 6.10
CA MET A 352 6.32 -4.68 6.44
C MET A 352 6.27 -3.31 7.11
N PRO A 353 5.57 -2.31 6.53
CA PRO A 353 5.35 -1.04 7.20
C PRO A 353 4.48 -1.25 8.45
N TRP A 354 4.76 -0.49 9.50
CA TRP A 354 4.08 -0.56 10.78
C TRP A 354 3.71 0.83 11.27
N GLY A 355 2.56 0.92 11.96
CA GLY A 355 2.07 2.18 12.48
C GLY A 355 1.69 3.14 11.36
N THR A 356 2.14 4.38 11.48
CA THR A 356 1.90 5.44 10.48
C THR A 356 2.90 5.44 9.33
N SER A 357 3.85 4.51 9.30
CA SER A 357 4.85 4.45 8.23
C SER A 357 4.24 4.07 6.90
N SER A 358 4.74 4.69 5.84
CA SER A 358 4.37 4.39 4.46
C SER A 358 5.60 4.01 3.65
N LEU A 359 5.43 3.06 2.74
CA LEU A 359 6.42 2.76 1.69
C LEU A 359 6.07 3.46 0.36
N ALA A 360 5.20 4.46 0.40
CA ALA A 360 4.78 5.29 -0.74
C ALA A 360 4.27 4.50 -1.95
N PHE A 361 3.60 3.38 -1.74
CA PHE A 361 2.98 2.67 -2.84
C PHE A 361 1.59 3.27 -3.18
N PRO A 362 1.22 3.30 -4.47
CA PRO A 362 -0.10 3.77 -4.87
C PRO A 362 -1.18 2.76 -4.45
N VAL A 363 -2.34 3.29 -4.06
CA VAL A 363 -3.53 2.47 -3.77
C VAL A 363 -4.62 2.81 -4.78
N ASN A 364 -5.16 1.80 -5.45
CA ASN A 364 -6.33 1.93 -6.30
C ASN A 364 -7.40 0.96 -5.81
N PHE A 365 -8.54 1.51 -5.40
CA PHE A 365 -9.65 0.72 -4.87
C PHE A 365 -10.95 1.12 -5.55
N GLY A 366 -11.68 0.13 -6.04
CA GLY A 366 -12.98 0.33 -6.63
C GLY A 366 -13.10 -0.17 -8.07
N GLY A 367 -14.09 0.35 -8.79
CA GLY A 367 -14.36 -0.01 -10.18
C GLY A 367 -13.47 0.76 -11.17
N ASP A 368 -13.54 0.37 -12.43
CA ASP A 368 -12.82 1.04 -13.53
C ASP A 368 -13.68 2.15 -14.16
N PRO A 369 -13.28 3.43 -14.06
CA PRO A 369 -14.01 4.54 -14.66
C PRO A 369 -13.81 4.67 -16.18
N SER A 370 -12.85 3.96 -16.78
CA SER A 370 -12.45 4.17 -18.19
C SER A 370 -13.55 3.89 -19.22
N ARG A 371 -14.56 3.10 -18.82
CA ARG A 371 -15.69 2.73 -19.69
C ARG A 371 -16.93 3.61 -19.49
N GLN A 372 -16.82 4.62 -18.66
CA GLN A 372 -17.94 5.48 -18.33
C GLN A 372 -18.00 6.70 -19.26
N SER A 373 -19.19 7.06 -19.68
CA SER A 373 -19.40 8.21 -20.58
C SER A 373 -19.14 9.55 -19.87
N TRP A 374 -19.32 9.58 -18.57
CA TRP A 374 -19.06 10.73 -17.74
C TRP A 374 -18.69 10.32 -16.31
N VAL A 375 -17.68 10.98 -15.75
CA VAL A 375 -17.12 10.71 -14.43
C VAL A 375 -16.88 12.04 -13.73
N ALA A 376 -17.45 12.20 -12.55
CA ALA A 376 -17.09 13.29 -11.64
C ALA A 376 -15.78 12.91 -10.93
N THR A 377 -14.90 13.88 -10.76
CA THR A 377 -13.66 13.68 -10.01
C THR A 377 -13.44 14.80 -9.02
N ASP A 378 -12.95 14.43 -7.83
CA ASP A 378 -12.47 15.37 -6.84
C ASP A 378 -11.13 14.92 -6.28
N LEU A 379 -10.38 15.88 -5.78
CA LEU A 379 -8.99 15.71 -5.35
C LEU A 379 -8.76 16.34 -3.99
N ARG A 380 -8.03 15.63 -3.12
CA ARG A 380 -7.54 16.18 -1.85
C ARG A 380 -6.08 15.79 -1.66
N GLN A 381 -5.32 16.67 -1.05
CA GLN A 381 -4.02 16.32 -0.52
C GLN A 381 -4.18 15.69 0.85
N VAL A 382 -3.52 14.57 1.08
CA VAL A 382 -3.61 13.78 2.31
C VAL A 382 -2.23 13.32 2.73
N MET A 383 -2.07 12.90 3.97
CA MET A 383 -0.83 12.39 4.52
C MET A 383 -0.99 10.93 4.93
N ILE A 384 0.05 10.13 4.73
CA ILE A 384 0.19 8.80 5.30
C ILE A 384 1.57 8.75 5.96
N GLY A 385 1.60 8.80 7.29
CA GLY A 385 2.83 9.11 7.99
C GLY A 385 3.36 10.48 7.56
N ASP A 386 4.63 10.51 7.17
CA ASP A 386 5.31 11.73 6.70
C ASP A 386 5.21 11.92 5.18
N VAL A 387 4.55 11.03 4.46
CA VAL A 387 4.48 11.06 2.99
C VAL A 387 3.18 11.70 2.54
N ALA A 388 3.28 12.71 1.69
CA ALA A 388 2.15 13.37 1.07
C ALA A 388 1.64 12.57 -0.14
N TYR A 389 0.31 12.48 -0.24
CA TYR A 389 -0.40 11.82 -1.31
C TYR A 389 -1.49 12.70 -1.88
N GLN A 390 -1.79 12.48 -3.13
CA GLN A 390 -3.01 12.95 -3.76
C GLN A 390 -4.09 11.88 -3.69
N ALA A 391 -5.16 12.14 -2.98
CA ALA A 391 -6.36 11.32 -2.97
C ALA A 391 -7.32 11.80 -4.05
N LYS A 392 -7.66 10.93 -4.98
CA LYS A 392 -8.61 11.19 -6.07
C LYS A 392 -9.79 10.25 -5.93
N LEU A 393 -10.99 10.81 -5.85
CA LEU A 393 -12.21 10.04 -6.02
C LEU A 393 -12.76 10.26 -7.43
N SER A 394 -13.07 9.18 -8.11
CA SER A 394 -13.82 9.16 -9.36
C SER A 394 -15.18 8.54 -9.10
N LEU A 395 -16.26 9.22 -9.44
CA LEU A 395 -17.64 8.81 -9.21
C LEU A 395 -18.44 8.87 -10.50
N TRP A 396 -19.23 7.84 -10.79
CA TRP A 396 -20.09 7.79 -11.97
C TRP A 396 -21.43 7.14 -11.66
N SER A 397 -22.47 7.51 -12.41
CA SER A 397 -23.78 6.87 -12.31
C SER A 397 -23.76 5.48 -12.94
N THR A 398 -24.31 4.48 -12.24
CA THR A 398 -24.52 3.14 -12.79
C THR A 398 -25.81 3.03 -13.61
N LYS A 399 -26.66 4.05 -13.53
CA LYS A 399 -27.87 4.15 -14.33
C LYS A 399 -27.59 4.93 -15.61
N PRO A 400 -28.07 4.49 -16.76
CA PRO A 400 -27.88 5.25 -17.99
C PRO A 400 -28.49 6.64 -17.82
N ILE A 401 -27.72 7.68 -18.15
CA ILE A 401 -28.19 9.03 -18.28
C ILE A 401 -29.02 9.07 -19.57
N GLY A 402 -30.27 8.79 -19.45
CA GLY A 402 -31.15 8.77 -20.59
C GLY A 402 -32.58 9.00 -20.11
N VAL A 403 -33.24 9.92 -20.78
CA VAL A 403 -34.69 10.01 -20.70
C VAL A 403 -35.24 8.68 -21.20
N THR A 404 -35.60 7.78 -20.27
CA THR A 404 -36.38 6.60 -20.62
C THR A 404 -37.72 7.08 -21.09
N GLY A 405 -37.89 7.07 -22.40
CA GLY A 405 -39.14 6.92 -23.10
C GLY A 405 -40.20 7.99 -22.85
N LEU A 406 -40.33 8.84 -23.81
CA LEU A 406 -41.66 9.24 -24.28
C LEU A 406 -42.09 8.32 -25.41
#